data_958be719195f891368b7103b3ea2f3e1
#
_entry.id   958be719195f891368b7103b3ea2f3e1
#
_cell.length_a   1.000
_cell.length_b   1.000
_cell.length_c   1.000
_cell.angle_alpha   90.00
_cell.angle_beta   90.00
_cell.angle_gamma   90.00
#
_symmetry.space_group_name_H-M   'P 1'
#
loop_
_entity.id
_entity.type
_entity.pdbx_description
1 polymer ?
#
loop_
_entity_poly.entity_id
_entity_poly.type
_entity_poly.pdbx_seq_one_letter_code
_entity_poly.pdbx_strand_id
1 'polypeptide(L)'
;KSYLQIGSVTMGIGGSIMDQDFMEEYLGLRVESVDEVEILRRMEEGIYDHEAYEKALAWTKEHCREGRDDNPEYVDFLGEKRRIKFTPEEKEKQWEFKIKMYCIIKDLIQGNQNLPAGFEEEKVGHNAIAAGFQGQRQWTDHWPNCDYPEAVLNSSFDFEGPKEPMVFATENDVLNGLGMLFMELLTNRAQIFADVRTYWSPEATKRVTGYDLEG
;
A
#
# COMPACT_ATOMS: atom_id res chain seq x y z
N LYS A 1 -12.82 3.85 -16.80
CA LYS A 1 -12.06 3.51 -15.59
C LYS A 1 -10.61 3.20 -15.96
N SER A 2 -9.70 3.33 -15.01
CA SER A 2 -8.30 3.03 -15.21
C SER A 2 -7.78 2.07 -14.15
N TYR A 3 -6.64 1.44 -14.43
CA TYR A 3 -5.73 0.87 -13.46
C TYR A 3 -4.62 1.89 -13.23
N LEU A 4 -4.36 2.26 -12.00
CA LEU A 4 -3.33 3.23 -11.65
C LEU A 4 -2.08 2.51 -11.14
N GLN A 5 -0.98 2.66 -11.86
CA GLN A 5 0.34 2.26 -11.41
C GLN A 5 1.02 3.42 -10.69
N ILE A 6 1.44 3.20 -9.43
CA ILE A 6 2.31 4.13 -8.72
C ILE A 6 3.71 3.49 -8.70
N GLY A 7 4.64 4.12 -9.44
CA GLY A 7 5.86 3.45 -9.89
C GLY A 7 5.62 2.67 -11.19
N SER A 8 6.65 2.47 -11.99
CA SER A 8 6.46 2.00 -13.38
C SER A 8 6.69 0.52 -13.60
N VAL A 9 7.53 -0.13 -12.82
CA VAL A 9 7.97 -1.50 -13.11
C VAL A 9 8.03 -2.30 -11.82
N THR A 10 7.31 -3.39 -11.79
CA THR A 10 7.58 -4.46 -10.83
C THR A 10 8.92 -5.10 -11.15
N MET A 11 9.55 -5.77 -10.23
CA MET A 11 10.92 -6.32 -10.30
C MET A 11 11.24 -7.21 -11.52
N GLY A 12 10.55 -7.07 -12.64
CA GLY A 12 10.74 -7.90 -13.83
C GLY A 12 10.22 -9.33 -13.67
N ILE A 13 9.38 -9.57 -12.67
CA ILE A 13 8.71 -10.85 -12.49
C ILE A 13 7.64 -10.98 -13.58
N GLY A 14 7.74 -12.00 -14.43
CA GLY A 14 6.88 -12.17 -15.59
C GLY A 14 5.38 -12.19 -15.28
N GLY A 15 4.96 -12.66 -14.09
CA GLY A 15 3.57 -12.64 -13.64
C GLY A 15 3.06 -11.26 -13.21
N SER A 16 3.94 -10.28 -13.12
CA SER A 16 3.61 -8.92 -12.67
C SER A 16 3.62 -7.92 -13.81
N ILE A 17 4.25 -8.29 -14.94
CA ILE A 17 4.31 -7.42 -16.12
C ILE A 17 2.95 -7.41 -16.80
N MET A 18 2.47 -6.21 -17.02
CA MET A 18 1.20 -5.98 -17.67
C MET A 18 1.39 -5.63 -19.15
N ASP A 19 0.51 -6.17 -19.96
CA ASP A 19 0.34 -5.75 -21.36
C ASP A 19 -0.78 -4.71 -21.42
N GLN A 20 -0.43 -3.47 -21.78
CA GLN A 20 -1.39 -2.35 -21.83
C GLN A 20 -2.44 -2.54 -22.90
N ASP A 21 -2.07 -3.09 -24.05
CA ASP A 21 -3.00 -3.36 -25.14
C ASP A 21 -4.03 -4.41 -24.71
N PHE A 22 -3.60 -5.45 -24.01
CA PHE A 22 -4.50 -6.43 -23.41
C PHE A 22 -5.49 -5.79 -22.42
N MET A 23 -4.99 -4.91 -21.55
CA MET A 23 -5.84 -4.21 -20.57
C MET A 23 -6.92 -3.38 -21.26
N GLU A 24 -6.56 -2.64 -22.30
CA GLU A 24 -7.49 -1.78 -23.01
C GLU A 24 -8.44 -2.55 -23.92
N GLU A 25 -7.92 -3.46 -24.76
CA GLU A 25 -8.72 -4.20 -25.75
C GLU A 25 -9.67 -5.22 -25.12
N TYR A 26 -9.23 -5.96 -24.10
CA TYR A 26 -10.03 -7.05 -23.52
C TYR A 26 -10.77 -6.65 -22.26
N LEU A 27 -10.23 -5.74 -21.46
CA LEU A 27 -10.82 -5.36 -20.17
C LEU A 27 -11.45 -3.97 -20.19
N GLY A 28 -11.16 -3.17 -21.22
CA GLY A 28 -11.64 -1.79 -21.30
C GLY A 28 -11.03 -0.88 -20.21
N LEU A 29 -9.88 -1.26 -19.68
CA LEU A 29 -9.17 -0.54 -18.62
C LEU A 29 -7.96 0.19 -19.21
N ARG A 30 -7.97 1.51 -19.15
CA ARG A 30 -6.76 2.30 -19.41
C ARG A 30 -5.76 2.09 -18.30
N VAL A 31 -4.49 2.11 -18.66
CA VAL A 31 -3.42 2.10 -17.69
C VAL A 31 -2.82 3.50 -17.59
N GLU A 32 -2.81 4.02 -16.39
CA GLU A 32 -2.19 5.30 -16.06
C GLU A 32 -1.05 5.08 -15.09
N SER A 33 0.03 5.82 -15.22
CA SER A 33 1.21 5.69 -14.35
C SER A 33 1.54 7.02 -13.70
N VAL A 34 1.85 6.96 -12.42
CA VAL A 34 2.33 8.07 -11.61
C VAL A 34 3.68 7.66 -11.02
N ASP A 35 4.66 8.54 -11.06
CA ASP A 35 5.94 8.31 -10.41
C ASP A 35 5.80 8.32 -8.88
N GLU A 36 6.54 7.46 -8.18
CA GLU A 36 6.54 7.40 -6.71
C GLU A 36 6.94 8.74 -6.06
N VAL A 37 7.76 9.53 -6.74
CA VAL A 37 8.17 10.88 -6.32
C VAL A 37 6.96 11.82 -6.12
N GLU A 38 5.85 11.58 -6.80
CA GLU A 38 4.63 12.38 -6.62
C GLU A 38 4.07 12.29 -5.19
N ILE A 39 4.21 11.14 -4.54
CA ILE A 39 3.84 11.00 -3.13
C ILE A 39 4.70 11.90 -2.26
N LEU A 40 6.02 11.93 -2.49
CA LEU A 40 6.95 12.75 -1.73
C LEU A 40 6.69 14.25 -1.97
N ARG A 41 6.47 14.64 -3.24
CA ARG A 41 6.12 16.02 -3.60
C ARG A 41 4.87 16.49 -2.86
N ARG A 42 3.81 15.66 -2.88
CA ARG A 42 2.57 15.99 -2.18
C ARG A 42 2.75 16.09 -0.66
N MET A 43 3.57 15.22 -0.06
CA MET A 43 3.91 15.33 1.36
C MET A 43 4.65 16.61 1.68
N GLU A 44 5.66 16.96 0.87
CA GLU A 44 6.51 18.14 1.07
C GLU A 44 5.74 19.46 0.87
N GLU A 45 4.91 19.53 -0.16
CA GLU A 45 4.10 20.70 -0.49
C GLU A 45 2.77 20.76 0.31
N GLY A 46 2.47 19.74 1.11
CA GLY A 46 1.23 19.69 1.91
C GLY A 46 -0.02 19.46 1.08
N ILE A 47 0.09 18.77 -0.07
CA ILE A 47 -1.03 18.48 -0.99
C ILE A 47 -1.74 17.21 -0.57
N TYR A 48 -2.44 17.25 0.53
CA TYR A 48 -3.33 16.21 1.04
C TYR A 48 -4.41 16.85 1.92
N ASP A 49 -5.49 16.12 2.17
CA ASP A 49 -6.54 16.57 3.08
C ASP A 49 -6.05 16.51 4.52
N HIS A 50 -5.72 17.67 5.08
CA HIS A 50 -5.18 17.79 6.43
C HIS A 50 -6.17 17.32 7.52
N GLU A 51 -7.47 17.55 7.31
CA GLU A 51 -8.49 17.11 8.27
C GLU A 51 -8.63 15.58 8.25
N ALA A 52 -8.66 14.99 7.05
CA ALA A 52 -8.67 13.54 6.88
C ALA A 52 -7.40 12.89 7.47
N TYR A 53 -6.24 13.49 7.25
CA TYR A 53 -4.98 13.04 7.83
C TYR A 53 -5.02 13.00 9.36
N GLU A 54 -5.47 14.08 10.02
CA GLU A 54 -5.56 14.14 11.48
C GLU A 54 -6.52 13.07 12.03
N LYS A 55 -7.66 12.88 11.39
CA LYS A 55 -8.63 11.84 11.75
C LYS A 55 -8.04 10.44 11.58
N ALA A 56 -7.37 10.19 10.45
CA ALA A 56 -6.74 8.91 10.16
C ALA A 56 -5.61 8.58 11.15
N LEU A 57 -4.81 9.58 11.51
CA LEU A 57 -3.73 9.42 12.49
C LEU A 57 -4.27 9.09 13.88
N ALA A 58 -5.30 9.82 14.33
CA ALA A 58 -5.95 9.56 15.62
C ALA A 58 -6.59 8.17 15.67
N TRP A 59 -7.33 7.80 14.63
CA TRP A 59 -7.96 6.48 14.50
C TRP A 59 -6.92 5.35 14.49
N THR A 60 -5.83 5.54 13.78
CA THR A 60 -4.76 4.54 13.71
C THR A 60 -4.13 4.29 15.09
N LYS A 61 -3.85 5.36 15.83
CA LYS A 61 -3.30 5.26 17.20
C LYS A 61 -4.25 4.56 18.17
N GLU A 62 -5.55 4.70 17.97
CA GLU A 62 -6.57 4.06 18.83
C GLU A 62 -6.79 2.58 18.48
N HIS A 63 -6.82 2.26 17.20
CA HIS A 63 -7.31 0.96 16.73
C HIS A 63 -6.23 0.02 16.19
N CYS A 64 -5.10 0.54 15.75
CA CYS A 64 -4.01 -0.29 15.24
C CYS A 64 -2.98 -0.59 16.34
N ARG A 65 -2.63 -1.86 16.45
CA ARG A 65 -1.59 -2.31 17.38
C ARG A 65 -0.28 -2.47 16.64
N GLU A 66 0.80 -1.94 17.21
CA GLU A 66 2.13 -2.26 16.73
C GLU A 66 2.39 -3.75 16.87
N GLY A 67 2.96 -4.35 15.82
CA GLY A 67 3.44 -5.71 15.87
C GLY A 67 4.65 -5.85 16.81
N ARG A 68 5.02 -7.09 17.05
CA ARG A 68 6.19 -7.42 17.84
C ARG A 68 7.44 -7.30 16.99
N ASP A 69 8.36 -6.42 17.37
CA ASP A 69 9.66 -6.29 16.73
C ASP A 69 10.69 -7.18 17.46
N ASP A 70 10.82 -8.40 16.93
CA ASP A 70 11.78 -9.38 17.45
C ASP A 70 13.09 -9.42 16.61
N ASN A 71 13.20 -8.60 15.58
CA ASN A 71 14.41 -8.50 14.75
C ASN A 71 15.35 -7.39 15.27
N PRO A 72 16.25 -7.70 16.20
CA PRO A 72 17.10 -6.67 16.81
C PRO A 72 18.19 -6.15 15.87
N GLU A 73 18.53 -6.90 14.83
CA GLU A 73 19.66 -6.62 13.95
C GLU A 73 19.39 -7.10 12.52
N TYR A 74 19.84 -6.32 11.54
CA TYR A 74 19.92 -6.75 10.14
C TYR A 74 21.30 -6.39 9.57
N VAL A 75 21.68 -7.09 8.53
CA VAL A 75 22.91 -6.82 7.78
C VAL A 75 22.53 -6.06 6.52
N ASP A 76 23.05 -4.85 6.37
CA ASP A 76 22.86 -4.09 5.15
C ASP A 76 23.73 -4.65 4.00
N PHE A 77 23.55 -4.09 2.81
CA PHE A 77 24.28 -4.55 1.62
C PHE A 77 25.81 -4.30 1.69
N LEU A 78 26.28 -3.49 2.62
CA LEU A 78 27.70 -3.26 2.87
C LEU A 78 28.28 -4.22 3.92
N GLY A 79 27.44 -5.13 4.46
CA GLY A 79 27.84 -6.08 5.49
C GLY A 79 27.87 -5.49 6.91
N GLU A 80 27.42 -4.24 7.08
CA GLU A 80 27.31 -3.62 8.38
C GLU A 80 26.03 -4.09 9.09
N LYS A 81 26.18 -4.48 10.36
CA LYS A 81 25.04 -4.77 11.20
C LYS A 81 24.42 -3.46 11.70
N ARG A 82 23.19 -3.21 11.35
CA ARG A 82 22.42 -2.10 11.87
C ARG A 82 21.34 -2.60 12.81
N ARG A 83 21.16 -1.89 13.90
CA ARG A 83 20.06 -2.14 14.83
C ARG A 83 18.86 -1.33 14.37
N ILE A 84 17.75 -2.00 14.00
CA ILE A 84 16.49 -1.31 13.71
C ILE A 84 15.61 -1.37 14.95
N LYS A 85 15.95 -0.62 15.98
CA LYS A 85 14.96 -0.23 16.96
C LYS A 85 14.73 1.25 16.80
N PHE A 86 13.62 1.58 16.21
CA PHE A 86 13.17 2.96 16.16
C PHE A 86 12.92 3.48 17.57
N THR A 87 13.37 4.70 17.83
CA THR A 87 12.96 5.43 19.02
C THR A 87 11.46 5.73 18.95
N PRO A 88 10.79 6.09 20.05
CA PRO A 88 9.39 6.50 20.01
C PRO A 88 9.13 7.64 19.02
N GLU A 89 10.05 8.60 18.94
CA GLU A 89 9.95 9.73 18.01
C GLU A 89 10.11 9.31 16.56
N GLU A 90 11.00 8.37 16.28
CA GLU A 90 11.14 7.79 14.93
C GLU A 90 9.91 6.99 14.54
N LYS A 91 9.33 6.21 15.44
CA LYS A 91 8.08 5.49 15.20
C LYS A 91 6.92 6.44 14.91
N GLU A 92 6.82 7.54 15.64
CA GLU A 92 5.80 8.55 15.37
C GLU A 92 5.94 9.10 13.96
N LYS A 93 7.15 9.48 13.53
CA LYS A 93 7.42 9.94 12.15
C LYS A 93 7.10 8.87 11.10
N GLN A 94 7.35 7.59 11.39
CA GLN A 94 6.97 6.48 10.51
C GLN A 94 5.45 6.41 10.34
N TRP A 95 4.68 6.55 11.43
CA TRP A 95 3.22 6.58 11.38
C TRP A 95 2.71 7.79 10.61
N GLU A 96 3.19 8.99 10.92
CA GLU A 96 2.82 10.21 10.18
C GLU A 96 3.04 10.05 8.68
N PHE A 97 4.19 9.52 8.29
CA PHE A 97 4.50 9.28 6.88
C PHE A 97 3.52 8.30 6.24
N LYS A 98 3.29 7.14 6.85
CA LYS A 98 2.40 6.10 6.32
C LYS A 98 0.96 6.58 6.19
N ILE A 99 0.49 7.38 7.15
CA ILE A 99 -0.87 7.94 7.09
C ILE A 99 -1.00 8.99 5.99
N LYS A 100 -0.01 9.88 5.84
CA LYS A 100 0.02 10.82 4.70
C LYS A 100 0.04 10.08 3.37
N MET A 101 0.88 9.05 3.27
CA MET A 101 0.95 8.19 2.09
C MET A 101 -0.41 7.56 1.76
N TYR A 102 -1.11 7.03 2.77
CA TYR A 102 -2.47 6.49 2.60
C TYR A 102 -3.44 7.53 2.03
N CYS A 103 -3.49 8.73 2.62
CA CYS A 103 -4.37 9.81 2.15
C CYS A 103 -4.03 10.20 0.71
N ILE A 104 -2.76 10.40 0.41
CA ILE A 104 -2.30 10.79 -0.95
C ILE A 104 -2.63 9.72 -1.98
N ILE A 105 -2.41 8.44 -1.68
CA ILE A 105 -2.73 7.34 -2.59
C ILE A 105 -4.26 7.26 -2.83
N LYS A 106 -5.06 7.38 -1.77
CA LYS A 106 -6.52 7.45 -1.89
C LYS A 106 -6.94 8.59 -2.81
N ASP A 107 -6.36 9.77 -2.65
CA ASP A 107 -6.62 10.95 -3.47
C ASP A 107 -6.18 10.75 -4.94
N LEU A 108 -5.03 10.13 -5.18
CA LEU A 108 -4.57 9.77 -6.53
C LEU A 108 -5.56 8.82 -7.23
N ILE A 109 -6.10 7.85 -6.51
CA ILE A 109 -7.07 6.89 -7.07
C ILE A 109 -8.40 7.56 -7.44
N GLN A 110 -9.02 8.27 -6.51
CA GLN A 110 -10.41 8.72 -6.64
C GLN A 110 -10.59 10.23 -6.82
N GLY A 111 -9.55 11.03 -6.56
CA GLY A 111 -9.64 12.48 -6.44
C GLY A 111 -10.13 12.93 -5.06
N ASN A 112 -9.90 14.21 -4.74
CA ASN A 112 -10.35 14.80 -3.48
C ASN A 112 -10.55 16.31 -3.62
N GLN A 113 -11.78 16.80 -3.48
CA GLN A 113 -12.11 18.21 -3.58
C GLN A 113 -11.69 19.02 -2.35
N ASN A 114 -11.33 18.37 -1.24
CA ASN A 114 -10.87 19.01 -0.01
C ASN A 114 -9.37 19.32 0.00
N LEU A 115 -8.66 18.99 -1.07
CA LEU A 115 -7.25 19.38 -1.20
C LEU A 115 -7.11 20.90 -1.14
N PRO A 116 -5.96 21.41 -0.69
CA PRO A 116 -5.72 22.86 -0.59
C PRO A 116 -6.00 23.60 -1.89
N ALA A 117 -6.39 24.86 -1.79
CA ALA A 117 -6.61 25.71 -2.96
C ALA A 117 -5.30 25.90 -3.74
N GLY A 118 -5.41 25.95 -5.06
CA GLY A 118 -4.26 26.10 -5.95
C GLY A 118 -3.75 24.78 -6.55
N PHE A 119 -4.32 23.65 -6.15
CA PHE A 119 -3.96 22.32 -6.64
C PHE A 119 -5.15 21.66 -7.34
N GLU A 120 -5.76 22.39 -8.28
CA GLU A 120 -7.02 21.96 -8.91
C GLU A 120 -6.86 20.71 -9.81
N GLU A 121 -5.66 20.48 -10.37
CA GLU A 121 -5.36 19.28 -11.14
C GLU A 121 -5.27 18.07 -10.23
N GLU A 122 -4.63 18.19 -9.08
CA GLU A 122 -4.47 17.12 -8.09
C GLU A 122 -5.79 16.67 -7.48
N LYS A 123 -6.80 17.56 -7.44
CA LYS A 123 -8.15 17.24 -6.95
C LYS A 123 -8.90 16.24 -7.82
N VAL A 124 -8.54 16.13 -9.10
CA VAL A 124 -9.27 15.28 -10.03
C VAL A 124 -9.04 13.79 -9.76
N GLY A 125 -7.80 13.40 -9.44
CA GLY A 125 -7.40 11.99 -9.36
C GLY A 125 -7.48 11.27 -10.70
N HIS A 126 -7.29 9.95 -10.68
CA HIS A 126 -7.22 9.13 -11.90
C HIS A 126 -8.50 8.32 -12.17
N ASN A 127 -9.53 8.44 -11.32
CA ASN A 127 -10.77 7.66 -11.44
C ASN A 127 -10.50 6.14 -11.62
N ALA A 128 -9.49 5.65 -10.90
CA ALA A 128 -9.04 4.28 -11.01
C ALA A 128 -10.00 3.31 -10.28
N ILE A 129 -10.14 2.11 -10.84
CA ILE A 129 -10.93 1.02 -10.23
C ILE A 129 -10.03 0.04 -9.48
N ALA A 130 -8.76 0.01 -9.84
CA ALA A 130 -7.72 -0.72 -9.14
C ALA A 130 -6.41 0.04 -9.28
N ALA A 131 -5.49 -0.19 -8.37
CA ALA A 131 -4.17 0.43 -8.37
C ALA A 131 -3.13 -0.50 -7.78
N GLY A 132 -1.87 -0.10 -7.83
CA GLY A 132 -0.77 -0.77 -7.16
C GLY A 132 0.39 0.17 -6.93
N PHE A 133 1.23 -0.16 -5.94
CA PHE A 133 2.42 0.60 -5.60
C PHE A 133 3.65 -0.28 -5.73
N GLN A 134 4.62 0.14 -6.54
CA GLN A 134 5.81 -0.65 -6.79
C GLN A 134 6.62 -0.90 -5.52
N GLY A 135 6.97 0.13 -4.79
CA GLY A 135 7.41 0.14 -3.39
C GLY A 135 8.52 -0.80 -2.98
N GLN A 136 9.33 -1.25 -3.92
CA GLN A 136 10.44 -2.15 -3.65
C GLN A 136 11.71 -1.39 -3.25
N ARG A 137 12.88 -1.97 -3.44
CA ARG A 137 14.14 -1.46 -2.90
C ARG A 137 14.45 0.00 -3.21
N GLN A 138 14.05 0.50 -4.38
CA GLN A 138 14.20 1.91 -4.72
C GLN A 138 13.46 2.85 -3.76
N TRP A 139 12.39 2.33 -3.17
CA TRP A 139 11.60 3.03 -2.16
C TRP A 139 11.97 2.60 -0.75
N THR A 140 11.86 1.30 -0.42
CA THR A 140 11.97 0.80 0.95
C THR A 140 13.37 0.89 1.55
N ASP A 141 14.41 1.06 0.74
CA ASP A 141 15.75 1.37 1.23
C ASP A 141 15.86 2.82 1.76
N HIS A 142 14.88 3.68 1.46
CA HIS A 142 14.91 5.11 1.82
C HIS A 142 13.67 5.57 2.61
N TRP A 143 12.52 4.95 2.38
CA TRP A 143 11.22 5.39 2.88
C TRP A 143 10.43 4.27 3.53
N PRO A 144 9.44 4.59 4.40
CA PRO A 144 8.52 3.60 4.93
C PRO A 144 7.78 2.84 3.84
N ASN A 145 7.55 1.54 4.05
CA ASN A 145 6.81 0.69 3.12
C ASN A 145 5.33 1.06 2.98
N CYS A 146 4.67 0.50 1.96
CA CYS A 146 3.27 0.75 1.65
C CYS A 146 2.29 -0.22 2.33
N ASP A 147 2.74 -1.14 3.19
CA ASP A 147 1.91 -2.22 3.75
C ASP A 147 0.68 -1.70 4.50
N TYR A 148 0.82 -0.61 5.26
CA TYR A 148 -0.30 0.01 5.95
C TYR A 148 -1.32 0.63 4.98
N PRO A 149 -0.94 1.49 4.03
CA PRO A 149 -1.84 1.97 2.99
C PRO A 149 -2.55 0.84 2.23
N GLU A 150 -1.83 -0.20 1.84
CA GLU A 150 -2.40 -1.36 1.14
C GLU A 150 -3.47 -2.06 1.98
N ALA A 151 -3.16 -2.35 3.24
CA ALA A 151 -4.09 -3.03 4.13
C ALA A 151 -5.38 -2.22 4.32
N VAL A 152 -5.29 -0.91 4.51
CA VAL A 152 -6.45 -0.05 4.72
C VAL A 152 -7.23 0.19 3.44
N LEU A 153 -6.56 0.39 2.28
CA LEU A 153 -7.22 0.53 0.99
C LEU A 153 -8.04 -0.71 0.63
N ASN A 154 -7.47 -1.90 0.79
CA ASN A 154 -8.15 -3.17 0.52
C ASN A 154 -9.23 -3.53 1.56
N SER A 155 -9.30 -2.86 2.68
CA SER A 155 -10.31 -3.12 3.71
C SER A 155 -11.66 -2.53 3.39
N SER A 156 -12.72 -3.10 3.97
CA SER A 156 -14.09 -2.58 3.88
C SER A 156 -14.41 -1.49 4.92
N PHE A 157 -13.41 -0.96 5.59
CA PHE A 157 -13.53 0.14 6.56
C PHE A 157 -12.22 0.91 6.67
N ASP A 158 -12.30 2.15 7.09
CA ASP A 158 -11.18 3.01 7.48
C ASP A 158 -11.60 3.96 8.60
N PHE A 159 -10.88 5.06 8.77
CA PHE A 159 -11.17 6.08 9.78
C PHE A 159 -12.50 6.84 9.56
N GLU A 160 -13.09 6.75 8.39
CA GLU A 160 -14.40 7.31 8.05
C GLU A 160 -15.54 6.30 8.31
N GLY A 161 -15.22 5.05 8.64
CA GLY A 161 -16.15 3.95 8.88
C GLY A 161 -16.19 2.94 7.73
N PRO A 162 -17.33 2.26 7.51
CA PRO A 162 -17.48 1.31 6.41
C PRO A 162 -17.34 2.00 5.04
N LYS A 163 -16.60 1.37 4.14
CA LYS A 163 -16.35 1.85 2.78
C LYS A 163 -16.30 0.69 1.80
N GLU A 164 -16.42 0.99 0.52
CA GLU A 164 -16.08 0.05 -0.54
C GLU A 164 -14.56 -0.16 -0.55
N PRO A 165 -14.09 -1.42 -0.64
CA PRO A 165 -12.67 -1.70 -0.81
C PRO A 165 -12.11 -1.03 -2.07
N MET A 166 -10.88 -0.57 -1.98
CA MET A 166 -10.12 -0.10 -3.13
C MET A 166 -9.08 -1.15 -3.45
N VAL A 167 -9.24 -1.87 -4.56
CA VAL A 167 -8.29 -2.90 -4.95
C VAL A 167 -6.92 -2.30 -5.16
N PHE A 168 -5.97 -2.75 -4.34
CA PHE A 168 -4.62 -2.22 -4.33
C PHE A 168 -3.60 -3.35 -4.26
N ALA A 169 -2.81 -3.50 -5.34
CA ALA A 169 -1.86 -4.59 -5.48
C ALA A 169 -0.52 -4.27 -4.84
N THR A 170 -0.04 -5.17 -4.01
CA THR A 170 1.31 -5.14 -3.44
C THR A 170 2.35 -5.20 -4.56
N GLU A 171 3.44 -4.47 -4.40
CA GLU A 171 4.57 -4.43 -5.34
C GLU A 171 4.15 -4.10 -6.79
N ASN A 172 2.97 -3.50 -6.96
CA ASN A 172 2.32 -3.25 -8.24
C ASN A 172 2.24 -4.51 -9.13
N ASP A 173 1.96 -5.65 -8.52
CA ASP A 173 1.72 -6.91 -9.23
C ASP A 173 0.36 -6.88 -9.92
N VAL A 174 0.33 -6.28 -11.12
CA VAL A 174 -0.89 -5.91 -11.84
C VAL A 174 -1.79 -7.10 -12.12
N LEU A 175 -1.23 -8.25 -12.51
CA LEU A 175 -2.04 -9.44 -12.81
C LEU A 175 -2.73 -9.99 -11.56
N ASN A 176 -2.06 -9.94 -10.42
CA ASN A 176 -2.69 -10.28 -9.13
C ASN A 176 -3.73 -9.22 -8.74
N GLY A 177 -3.44 -7.94 -8.96
CA GLY A 177 -4.41 -6.85 -8.77
C GLY A 177 -5.67 -7.03 -9.62
N LEU A 178 -5.54 -7.48 -10.87
CA LEU A 178 -6.68 -7.83 -11.70
C LEU A 178 -7.46 -9.04 -11.15
N GLY A 179 -6.75 -10.05 -10.65
CA GLY A 179 -7.38 -11.17 -9.97
C GLY A 179 -8.20 -10.71 -8.75
N MET A 180 -7.64 -9.82 -7.92
CA MET A 180 -8.36 -9.20 -6.81
C MET A 180 -9.58 -8.41 -7.29
N LEU A 181 -9.44 -7.60 -8.33
CA LEU A 181 -10.54 -6.82 -8.90
C LEU A 181 -11.69 -7.73 -9.39
N PHE A 182 -11.37 -8.81 -10.09
CA PHE A 182 -12.41 -9.75 -10.53
C PHE A 182 -13.11 -10.42 -9.34
N MET A 183 -12.37 -10.83 -8.34
CA MET A 183 -12.95 -11.45 -7.15
C MET A 183 -13.77 -10.46 -6.32
N GLU A 184 -13.35 -9.20 -6.23
CA GLU A 184 -14.12 -8.14 -5.59
C GLU A 184 -15.44 -7.90 -6.31
N LEU A 185 -15.41 -7.72 -7.64
CA LEU A 185 -16.61 -7.53 -8.48
C LEU A 185 -17.58 -8.73 -8.45
N LEU A 186 -17.06 -9.95 -8.32
CA LEU A 186 -17.89 -11.16 -8.24
C LEU A 186 -18.51 -11.37 -6.86
N THR A 187 -17.80 -11.01 -5.81
CA THR A 187 -18.19 -11.33 -4.43
C THR A 187 -18.71 -10.15 -3.64
N ASN A 188 -18.43 -8.93 -4.11
CA ASN A 188 -18.67 -7.66 -3.40
C ASN A 188 -18.04 -7.67 -2.00
N ARG A 189 -16.80 -8.14 -1.91
CA ARG A 189 -16.05 -8.27 -0.65
C ARG A 189 -14.62 -7.78 -0.80
N ALA A 190 -14.08 -7.29 0.31
CA ALA A 190 -12.66 -6.98 0.43
C ALA A 190 -11.80 -8.19 0.03
N GLN A 191 -10.73 -7.92 -0.70
CA GLN A 191 -9.75 -8.91 -1.14
C GLN A 191 -8.44 -8.71 -0.40
N ILE A 192 -7.64 -9.76 -0.32
CA ILE A 192 -6.30 -9.69 0.23
C ILE A 192 -5.30 -10.15 -0.83
N PHE A 193 -4.21 -9.41 -0.95
CA PHE A 193 -3.02 -9.88 -1.66
C PHE A 193 -2.15 -10.65 -0.67
N ALA A 194 -1.73 -11.86 -1.02
CA ALA A 194 -0.83 -12.65 -0.19
C ALA A 194 0.00 -13.61 -1.04
N ASP A 195 1.29 -13.66 -0.75
CA ASP A 195 2.20 -14.67 -1.30
C ASP A 195 2.21 -15.92 -0.44
N VAL A 196 2.02 -17.07 -1.09
CA VAL A 196 2.26 -18.37 -0.46
C VAL A 196 3.70 -18.78 -0.77
N ARG A 197 4.64 -18.44 0.09
CA ARG A 197 6.08 -18.64 -0.18
C ARG A 197 6.62 -19.97 0.32
N THR A 198 6.04 -20.54 1.37
CA THR A 198 6.54 -21.78 1.97
C THR A 198 5.49 -22.47 2.82
N TYR A 199 5.70 -23.75 3.04
CA TYR A 199 4.98 -24.52 4.04
C TYR A 199 5.83 -24.60 5.31
N TRP A 200 5.23 -24.29 6.43
CA TRP A 200 5.84 -24.46 7.75
C TRP A 200 5.18 -25.65 8.45
N SER A 201 5.99 -26.64 8.80
CA SER A 201 5.45 -27.76 9.58
C SER A 201 4.99 -27.28 10.95
N PRO A 202 4.04 -27.97 11.60
CA PRO A 202 3.62 -27.65 12.96
C PRO A 202 4.79 -27.52 13.94
N GLU A 203 5.80 -28.40 13.82
CA GLU A 203 6.99 -28.36 14.67
C GLU A 203 7.85 -27.09 14.41
N ALA A 204 8.00 -26.69 13.13
CA ALA A 204 8.73 -25.49 12.78
C ALA A 204 8.01 -24.24 13.30
N THR A 205 6.68 -24.20 13.14
CA THR A 205 5.84 -23.12 13.65
C THR A 205 5.97 -23.02 15.18
N LYS A 206 5.83 -24.13 15.90
CA LYS A 206 5.98 -24.15 17.36
C LYS A 206 7.36 -23.67 17.80
N ARG A 207 8.42 -24.12 17.12
CA ARG A 207 9.79 -23.75 17.45
C ARG A 207 10.04 -22.24 17.29
N VAL A 208 9.49 -21.62 16.24
CA VAL A 208 9.75 -20.22 15.89
C VAL A 208 8.83 -19.26 16.63
N THR A 209 7.54 -19.59 16.72
CA THR A 209 6.49 -18.70 17.26
C THR A 209 6.02 -19.06 18.66
N GLY A 210 6.31 -20.28 19.14
CA GLY A 210 5.76 -20.86 20.36
C GLY A 210 4.29 -21.28 20.22
N TYR A 211 3.69 -21.15 19.04
CA TYR A 211 2.30 -21.47 18.77
C TYR A 211 2.13 -22.92 18.30
N ASP A 212 1.20 -23.66 18.90
CA ASP A 212 0.81 -25.00 18.46
C ASP A 212 -0.26 -24.88 17.36
N LEU A 213 0.06 -25.37 16.15
CA LEU A 213 -0.94 -25.57 15.10
C LEU A 213 -1.67 -26.88 15.41
N GLU A 214 -2.96 -26.78 15.67
CA GLU A 214 -3.85 -27.95 15.71
C GLU A 214 -4.03 -28.45 14.27
N GLY A 215 -3.72 -29.72 14.03
CA GLY A 215 -3.80 -30.36 12.73
C GLY A 215 -5.24 -30.71 12.31
#